data_e08f098961ecd2aa2c14833e265b14d6
#
_entry.id   e08f098961ecd2aa2c14833e265b14d6
#
_cell.length_a   1.000
_cell.length_b   1.000
_cell.length_c   1.000
_cell.angle_alpha   90.00
_cell.angle_beta   90.00
_cell.angle_gamma   90.00
#
_symmetry.space_group_name_H-M   'P 1'
#
loop_
_entity.id
_entity.type
_entity.pdbx_description
1 polymer ?
#
loop_
_entity_poly.entity_id
_entity_poly.type
_entity_poly.pdbx_seq_one_letter_code
_entity_poly.pdbx_strand_id
1 'polypeptide(L)'
;MVTKKKIIIVEDNDFYRAALKDLINAQDQLEVVAEASSGRKALEIVKQFPADLVLLDLRLPERSGYDILPEISKSTDSKILVLTILESDHNIRTALEAGADGYCFKDVSSEELINAISSVLDGVRYVSTTTLSYPEERRAEQRQACNCKIVWAYFNKNRQVSARMLNCSRVGCYFETPEQVITGSTVLIRLDMSEIGLQNNTAGSVRSNAVAEVKWCDNLNNQYGVGARYIFQAN
;
A
#
# COMPACT_ATOMS: atom_id res chain seq x y z
N MET A 1 32.81 -2.19 0.59
CA MET A 1 31.51 -1.49 0.67
C MET A 1 30.52 -2.26 -0.20
N VAL A 2 29.40 -2.69 0.33
CA VAL A 2 28.36 -3.34 -0.47
C VAL A 2 27.68 -2.24 -1.31
N THR A 3 27.67 -2.39 -2.62
CA THR A 3 27.00 -1.45 -3.52
C THR A 3 25.49 -1.62 -3.35
N LYS A 4 24.79 -0.55 -2.95
CA LYS A 4 23.35 -0.61 -2.78
C LYS A 4 22.65 -0.79 -4.13
N LYS A 5 21.58 -1.55 -4.15
CA LYS A 5 20.68 -1.68 -5.31
C LYS A 5 19.78 -0.45 -5.42
N LYS A 6 19.73 0.13 -6.59
CA LYS A 6 19.05 1.38 -6.90
C LYS A 6 17.62 1.13 -7.35
N ILE A 7 16.68 1.79 -6.68
CA ILE A 7 15.24 1.64 -6.92
C ILE A 7 14.66 2.96 -7.42
N ILE A 8 13.83 2.91 -8.46
CA ILE A 8 12.93 4.00 -8.85
C ILE A 8 11.53 3.64 -8.38
N ILE A 9 10.82 4.58 -7.73
CA ILE A 9 9.41 4.40 -7.35
C ILE A 9 8.54 5.22 -8.29
N VAL A 10 7.52 4.56 -8.87
CA VAL A 10 6.49 5.18 -9.70
C VAL A 10 5.14 4.96 -9.06
N GLU A 11 4.61 5.99 -8.40
CA GLU A 11 3.42 5.94 -7.56
C GLU A 11 2.81 7.36 -7.51
N ASP A 12 1.55 7.51 -7.81
CA ASP A 12 0.88 8.82 -7.83
C ASP A 12 0.51 9.32 -6.43
N ASN A 13 0.29 8.40 -5.50
CA ASN A 13 -0.05 8.74 -4.15
C ASN A 13 1.19 9.17 -3.34
N ASP A 14 1.29 10.45 -3.02
CA ASP A 14 2.44 11.04 -2.32
C ASP A 14 2.72 10.37 -0.96
N PHE A 15 1.67 9.99 -0.23
CA PHE A 15 1.82 9.37 1.08
C PHE A 15 2.34 7.93 0.96
N TYR A 16 1.75 7.14 0.05
CA TYR A 16 2.19 5.76 -0.17
C TYR A 16 3.60 5.72 -0.76
N ARG A 17 3.91 6.63 -1.68
CA ARG A 17 5.25 6.78 -2.25
C ARG A 17 6.30 7.12 -1.17
N ALA A 18 6.00 8.05 -0.25
CA ALA A 18 6.88 8.36 0.88
C ALA A 18 7.08 7.14 1.81
N ALA A 19 6.02 6.41 2.12
CA ALA A 19 6.10 5.21 2.94
C ALA A 19 6.92 4.09 2.29
N LEU A 20 6.79 3.89 0.98
CA LEU A 20 7.63 2.96 0.20
C LEU A 20 9.10 3.38 0.25
N LYS A 21 9.38 4.67 0.09
CA LYS A 21 10.73 5.22 0.16
C LYS A 21 11.38 4.96 1.52
N ASP A 22 10.65 5.23 2.60
CA ASP A 22 11.14 4.99 3.96
C ASP A 22 11.40 3.50 4.21
N LEU A 23 10.48 2.64 3.79
CA LEU A 23 10.61 1.19 3.91
C LEU A 23 11.83 0.65 3.16
N ILE A 24 12.03 1.10 1.91
CA ILE A 24 13.13 0.65 1.06
C ILE A 24 14.46 1.17 1.58
N ASN A 25 14.54 2.45 1.94
CA ASN A 25 15.77 3.07 2.45
C ASN A 25 16.17 2.58 3.85
N ALA A 26 15.24 1.98 4.60
CA ALA A 26 15.56 1.29 5.86
C ALA A 26 16.34 -0.02 5.65
N GLN A 27 16.43 -0.52 4.42
CA GLN A 27 17.23 -1.70 4.08
C GLN A 27 18.67 -1.28 3.71
N ASP A 28 19.66 -1.86 4.38
CA ASP A 28 21.08 -1.52 4.16
C ASP A 28 21.55 -1.70 2.71
N GLN A 29 20.88 -2.61 1.97
CA GLN A 29 21.27 -3.01 0.61
C GLN A 29 20.50 -2.28 -0.50
N LEU A 30 19.51 -1.46 -0.16
CA LEU A 30 18.64 -0.77 -1.10
C LEU A 30 18.75 0.75 -0.96
N GLU A 31 18.50 1.48 -2.05
CA GLU A 31 18.34 2.92 -2.03
C GLU A 31 17.34 3.39 -3.09
N VAL A 32 16.48 4.33 -2.74
CA VAL A 32 15.59 5.00 -3.69
C VAL A 32 16.34 6.17 -4.31
N VAL A 33 16.61 6.09 -5.62
CA VAL A 33 17.38 7.09 -6.36
C VAL A 33 16.52 8.11 -7.09
N ALA A 34 15.26 7.78 -7.38
CA ALA A 34 14.32 8.70 -8.02
C ALA A 34 12.86 8.30 -7.78
N GLU A 35 11.96 9.27 -7.93
CA GLU A 35 10.53 9.11 -7.72
C GLU A 35 9.73 9.78 -8.83
N ALA A 36 8.64 9.15 -9.28
CA ALA A 36 7.70 9.71 -10.23
C ALA A 36 6.26 9.57 -9.73
N SER A 37 5.44 10.60 -9.95
CA SER A 37 4.03 10.63 -9.56
C SER A 37 3.07 10.51 -10.75
N SER A 38 3.58 10.30 -11.96
CA SER A 38 2.78 10.09 -13.17
C SER A 38 3.54 9.26 -14.19
N GLY A 39 2.79 8.64 -15.11
CA GLY A 39 3.39 7.82 -16.16
C GLY A 39 4.32 8.60 -17.08
N ARG A 40 4.02 9.87 -17.37
CA ARG A 40 4.89 10.73 -18.16
C ARG A 40 6.22 10.98 -17.46
N LYS A 41 6.16 11.37 -16.19
CA LYS A 41 7.37 11.63 -15.39
C LYS A 41 8.21 10.36 -15.22
N ALA A 42 7.57 9.18 -15.11
CA ALA A 42 8.27 7.92 -15.03
C ALA A 42 9.17 7.69 -16.26
N LEU A 43 8.65 7.89 -17.46
CA LEU A 43 9.41 7.73 -18.71
C LEU A 43 10.61 8.72 -18.86
N GLU A 44 10.52 9.88 -18.25
CA GLU A 44 11.62 10.84 -18.19
C GLU A 44 12.70 10.36 -17.20
N ILE A 45 12.28 9.95 -16.01
CA ILE A 45 13.16 9.58 -14.91
C ILE A 45 13.94 8.30 -15.19
N VAL A 46 13.32 7.27 -15.75
CA VAL A 46 14.00 5.99 -16.05
C VAL A 46 15.15 6.15 -17.08
N LYS A 47 15.12 7.21 -17.90
CA LYS A 47 16.19 7.55 -18.84
C LYS A 47 17.33 8.36 -18.21
N GLN A 48 17.03 9.07 -17.13
CA GLN A 48 17.99 9.96 -16.46
C GLN A 48 18.72 9.28 -15.31
N PHE A 49 18.07 8.36 -14.63
CA PHE A 49 18.59 7.70 -13.44
C PHE A 49 18.76 6.20 -13.69
N PRO A 50 19.99 5.69 -13.78
CA PRO A 50 20.21 4.25 -13.87
C PRO A 50 19.75 3.59 -12.56
N ALA A 51 18.91 2.58 -12.67
CA ALA A 51 18.38 1.83 -11.54
C ALA A 51 18.46 0.32 -11.79
N ASP A 52 18.52 -0.45 -10.71
CA ASP A 52 18.45 -1.91 -10.77
C ASP A 52 16.99 -2.40 -10.87
N LEU A 53 16.04 -1.61 -10.29
CA LEU A 53 14.63 -1.97 -10.29
C LEU A 53 13.74 -0.71 -10.37
N VAL A 54 12.66 -0.84 -11.14
CA VAL A 54 11.53 0.11 -11.16
C VAL A 54 10.34 -0.54 -10.45
N LEU A 55 9.90 0.07 -9.35
CA LEU A 55 8.67 -0.30 -8.66
C LEU A 55 7.53 0.53 -9.27
N LEU A 56 6.58 -0.13 -9.96
CA LEU A 56 5.63 0.52 -10.84
C LEU A 56 4.18 0.28 -10.42
N ASP A 57 3.45 1.34 -10.06
CA ASP A 57 1.98 1.24 -10.01
C ASP A 57 1.37 1.27 -11.42
N LEU A 58 0.31 0.50 -11.59
CA LEU A 58 -0.46 0.49 -12.83
C LEU A 58 -1.50 1.60 -12.91
N ARG A 59 -1.95 2.11 -11.76
CA ARG A 59 -2.93 3.19 -11.68
C ARG A 59 -2.24 4.54 -11.55
N LEU A 60 -1.81 5.09 -12.67
CA LEU A 60 -1.16 6.38 -12.72
C LEU A 60 -2.01 7.40 -13.49
N PRO A 61 -1.94 8.68 -13.14
CA PRO A 61 -2.53 9.76 -13.92
C PRO A 61 -1.78 9.96 -15.25
N GLU A 62 -2.41 10.65 -16.20
CA GLU A 62 -1.93 11.01 -17.53
C GLU A 62 -1.70 9.81 -18.45
N ARG A 63 -0.85 8.88 -18.06
CA ARG A 63 -0.57 7.62 -18.76
C ARG A 63 -0.53 6.49 -17.74
N SER A 64 -1.34 5.47 -17.97
CA SER A 64 -1.41 4.32 -17.06
C SER A 64 -0.09 3.55 -17.01
N GLY A 65 0.16 2.84 -15.91
CA GLY A 65 1.32 1.95 -15.81
C GLY A 65 1.33 0.89 -16.90
N TYR A 66 0.17 0.40 -17.34
CA TYR A 66 0.06 -0.53 -18.48
C TYR A 66 0.59 0.07 -19.79
N ASP A 67 0.33 1.36 -20.04
CA ASP A 67 0.74 2.03 -21.26
C ASP A 67 2.25 2.25 -21.30
N ILE A 68 2.86 2.54 -20.13
CA ILE A 68 4.28 2.87 -20.04
C ILE A 68 5.17 1.65 -19.78
N LEU A 69 4.65 0.57 -19.24
CA LEU A 69 5.40 -0.64 -18.92
C LEU A 69 6.20 -1.19 -20.12
N PRO A 70 5.60 -1.37 -21.31
CA PRO A 70 6.37 -1.82 -22.49
C PRO A 70 7.44 -0.83 -22.95
N GLU A 71 7.24 0.47 -22.71
CA GLU A 71 8.22 1.51 -23.06
C GLU A 71 9.39 1.50 -22.07
N ILE A 72 9.11 1.35 -20.78
CA ILE A 72 10.16 1.22 -19.75
C ILE A 72 10.98 -0.05 -20.03
N SER A 73 10.33 -1.20 -20.21
CA SER A 73 10.99 -2.49 -20.45
C SER A 73 11.92 -2.47 -21.67
N LYS A 74 11.63 -1.65 -22.67
CA LYS A 74 12.47 -1.49 -23.88
C LYS A 74 13.57 -0.42 -23.74
N SER A 75 13.43 0.49 -22.79
CA SER A 75 14.30 1.66 -22.66
C SER A 75 15.35 1.54 -21.56
N THR A 76 15.28 0.52 -20.72
CA THR A 76 16.20 0.29 -19.60
C THR A 76 16.43 -1.20 -19.34
N ASP A 77 17.58 -1.54 -18.80
CA ASP A 77 17.88 -2.89 -18.30
C ASP A 77 17.39 -3.13 -16.86
N SER A 78 16.72 -2.14 -16.27
CA SER A 78 16.16 -2.25 -14.93
C SER A 78 15.10 -3.36 -14.88
N LYS A 79 15.08 -4.12 -13.80
CA LYS A 79 13.97 -5.01 -13.49
C LYS A 79 12.71 -4.20 -13.22
N ILE A 80 11.54 -4.74 -13.52
CA ILE A 80 10.26 -4.09 -13.29
C ILE A 80 9.40 -4.96 -12.37
N LEU A 81 9.16 -4.45 -11.16
CA LEU A 81 8.18 -5.03 -10.24
C LEU A 81 6.93 -4.16 -10.24
N VAL A 82 5.84 -4.70 -10.76
CA VAL A 82 4.52 -4.06 -10.67
C VAL A 82 4.03 -4.15 -9.23
N LEU A 83 3.60 -3.02 -8.66
CA LEU A 83 2.99 -2.94 -7.33
C LEU A 83 1.62 -2.26 -7.43
N THR A 84 0.54 -3.01 -7.32
CA THR A 84 -0.81 -2.52 -7.61
C THR A 84 -1.89 -3.16 -6.73
N ILE A 85 -3.06 -2.52 -6.69
CA ILE A 85 -4.26 -3.09 -6.02
C ILE A 85 -5.07 -4.01 -6.94
N LEU A 86 -4.67 -4.21 -8.19
CA LEU A 86 -5.41 -5.00 -9.17
C LEU A 86 -5.10 -6.49 -9.00
N GLU A 87 -6.10 -7.27 -8.58
CA GLU A 87 -5.95 -8.67 -8.14
C GLU A 87 -6.56 -9.67 -9.15
N SER A 88 -6.47 -9.47 -10.45
CA SER A 88 -7.01 -10.44 -11.41
C SER A 88 -5.89 -11.15 -12.18
N ASP A 89 -6.09 -12.44 -12.47
CA ASP A 89 -5.18 -13.23 -13.30
C ASP A 89 -4.94 -12.60 -14.68
N HIS A 90 -5.95 -11.93 -15.22
CA HIS A 90 -5.84 -11.20 -16.48
C HIS A 90 -4.83 -10.05 -16.34
N ASN A 91 -4.91 -9.26 -15.28
CA ASN A 91 -4.00 -8.14 -15.03
C ASN A 91 -2.56 -8.62 -14.83
N ILE A 92 -2.37 -9.70 -14.07
CA ILE A 92 -1.06 -10.33 -13.84
C ILE A 92 -0.45 -10.76 -15.18
N ARG A 93 -1.19 -11.52 -15.96
CA ARG A 93 -0.73 -12.03 -17.28
C ARG A 93 -0.37 -10.87 -18.21
N THR A 94 -1.25 -9.89 -18.35
CA THR A 94 -1.03 -8.72 -19.21
C THR A 94 0.24 -7.96 -18.82
N ALA A 95 0.48 -7.74 -17.53
CA ALA A 95 1.70 -7.06 -17.06
C ALA A 95 2.96 -7.88 -17.35
N LEU A 96 2.94 -9.20 -17.11
CA LEU A 96 4.09 -10.07 -17.38
C LEU A 96 4.39 -10.16 -18.89
N GLU A 97 3.37 -10.25 -19.75
CA GLU A 97 3.52 -10.23 -21.21
C GLU A 97 4.03 -8.88 -21.73
N ALA A 98 3.70 -7.79 -21.03
CA ALA A 98 4.18 -6.45 -21.35
C ALA A 98 5.63 -6.17 -20.87
N GLY A 99 6.26 -7.12 -20.17
CA GLY A 99 7.67 -7.05 -19.78
C GLY A 99 7.93 -6.80 -18.30
N ALA A 100 6.95 -7.02 -17.41
CA ALA A 100 7.22 -7.04 -15.98
C ALA A 100 8.00 -8.28 -15.56
N ASP A 101 9.00 -8.11 -14.69
CA ASP A 101 9.76 -9.21 -14.08
C ASP A 101 9.04 -9.78 -12.85
N GLY A 102 8.14 -8.99 -12.24
CA GLY A 102 7.31 -9.44 -11.12
C GLY A 102 6.02 -8.65 -10.98
N TYR A 103 5.11 -9.22 -10.19
CA TYR A 103 3.81 -8.63 -9.87
C TYR A 103 3.49 -8.81 -8.39
N CYS A 104 3.31 -7.71 -7.68
CA CYS A 104 3.05 -7.69 -6.26
C CYS A 104 1.78 -6.88 -5.96
N PHE A 105 0.97 -7.36 -5.03
CA PHE A 105 -0.19 -6.61 -4.56
C PHE A 105 0.21 -5.60 -3.50
N LYS A 106 -0.47 -4.43 -3.48
CA LYS A 106 -0.21 -3.38 -2.47
C LYS A 106 -0.66 -3.76 -1.05
N ASP A 107 -1.41 -4.84 -0.89
CA ASP A 107 -1.93 -5.31 0.40
C ASP A 107 -1.05 -6.37 1.09
N VAL A 108 0.11 -6.66 0.53
CA VAL A 108 1.10 -7.53 1.16
C VAL A 108 1.76 -6.85 2.37
N SER A 109 2.36 -7.65 3.25
CA SER A 109 3.16 -7.11 4.36
C SER A 109 4.43 -6.39 3.85
N SER A 110 4.98 -5.50 4.67
CA SER A 110 6.26 -4.84 4.36
C SER A 110 7.39 -5.85 4.12
N GLU A 111 7.43 -6.92 4.90
CA GLU A 111 8.40 -8.01 4.75
C GLU A 111 8.24 -8.74 3.41
N GLU A 112 7.00 -9.04 3.03
CA GLU A 112 6.69 -9.69 1.75
C GLU A 112 7.06 -8.80 0.56
N LEU A 113 6.83 -7.48 0.65
CA LEU A 113 7.25 -6.54 -0.39
C LEU A 113 8.78 -6.50 -0.55
N ILE A 114 9.53 -6.46 0.55
CA ILE A 114 10.99 -6.51 0.49
C ILE A 114 11.49 -7.84 -0.09
N ASN A 115 10.85 -8.96 0.25
CA ASN A 115 11.15 -10.26 -0.35
C ASN A 115 10.85 -10.28 -1.85
N ALA A 116 9.75 -9.68 -2.30
CA ALA A 116 9.41 -9.54 -3.72
C ALA A 116 10.46 -8.71 -4.48
N ILE A 117 10.88 -7.58 -3.92
CA ILE A 117 11.94 -6.73 -4.48
C ILE A 117 13.23 -7.53 -4.61
N SER A 118 13.65 -8.21 -3.55
CA SER A 118 14.89 -8.99 -3.53
C SER A 118 14.86 -10.13 -4.55
N SER A 119 13.75 -10.87 -4.62
CA SER A 119 13.57 -11.96 -5.60
C SER A 119 13.71 -11.45 -7.04
N VAL A 120 13.08 -10.33 -7.36
CA VAL A 120 13.13 -9.75 -8.72
C VAL A 120 14.53 -9.23 -9.04
N LEU A 121 15.22 -8.61 -8.08
CA LEU A 121 16.61 -8.18 -8.23
C LEU A 121 17.56 -9.35 -8.48
N ASP A 122 17.28 -10.50 -7.89
CA ASP A 122 18.05 -11.76 -8.10
C ASP A 122 17.65 -12.48 -9.40
N GLY A 123 16.77 -11.90 -10.21
CA GLY A 123 16.31 -12.48 -11.48
C GLY A 123 15.25 -13.57 -11.32
N VAL A 124 14.71 -13.75 -10.13
CA VAL A 124 13.62 -14.69 -9.85
C VAL A 124 12.30 -13.97 -10.03
N ARG A 125 11.44 -14.52 -10.91
CA ARG A 125 10.09 -13.95 -11.11
C ARG A 125 9.27 -14.07 -9.83
N TYR A 126 8.73 -12.94 -9.38
CA TYR A 126 7.82 -12.90 -8.25
C TYR A 126 6.41 -12.61 -8.72
N VAL A 127 5.44 -13.40 -8.28
CA VAL A 127 4.02 -13.13 -8.51
C VAL A 127 3.30 -13.37 -7.20
N SER A 128 2.68 -12.31 -6.65
CA SER A 128 1.76 -12.49 -5.53
C SER A 128 0.66 -13.46 -5.95
N THR A 129 0.58 -14.57 -5.27
CA THR A 129 -0.55 -15.48 -5.46
C THR A 129 -1.75 -14.83 -4.79
N THR A 130 -2.81 -14.56 -5.57
CA THR A 130 -4.14 -14.43 -5.00
C THR A 130 -4.41 -15.78 -4.35
N THR A 131 -4.13 -15.88 -3.07
CA THR A 131 -4.71 -16.97 -2.30
C THR A 131 -6.20 -16.68 -2.30
N LEU A 132 -6.94 -17.22 -3.27
CA LEU A 132 -8.40 -17.39 -3.25
C LEU A 132 -8.82 -18.33 -2.10
N SER A 133 -7.89 -18.81 -1.32
CA SER A 133 -8.12 -19.26 0.03
C SER A 133 -7.98 -18.03 0.93
N TYR A 134 -9.05 -17.24 1.09
CA TYR A 134 -9.29 -16.67 2.39
C TYR A 134 -9.36 -17.87 3.34
N PRO A 135 -8.33 -18.18 4.14
CA PRO A 135 -8.53 -19.13 5.17
C PRO A 135 -9.58 -18.49 6.09
N GLU A 136 -10.67 -19.19 6.33
CA GLU A 136 -11.60 -18.85 7.42
C GLU A 136 -10.84 -18.67 8.75
N GLU A 137 -9.64 -19.16 8.86
CA GLU A 137 -8.69 -19.01 9.97
C GLU A 137 -8.20 -17.58 10.26
N ARG A 138 -8.22 -16.63 9.32
CA ARG A 138 -7.92 -15.22 9.66
C ARG A 138 -9.05 -14.53 10.43
N ARG A 139 -10.24 -15.14 10.53
CA ARG A 139 -11.29 -14.70 11.48
C ARG A 139 -10.96 -15.03 12.95
N ALA A 140 -9.90 -15.77 13.21
CA ALA A 140 -9.48 -16.19 14.55
C ALA A 140 -8.57 -15.20 15.28
N GLU A 141 -8.08 -14.13 14.64
CA GLU A 141 -7.40 -13.09 15.39
C GLU A 141 -8.40 -12.31 16.23
N GLN A 142 -8.27 -12.45 17.53
CA GLN A 142 -9.13 -11.82 18.53
C GLN A 142 -9.09 -10.30 18.32
N ARG A 143 -10.19 -9.72 17.86
CA ARG A 143 -10.35 -8.27 17.79
C ARG A 143 -10.33 -7.73 19.20
N GLN A 144 -9.41 -6.83 19.47
CA GLN A 144 -9.36 -6.13 20.74
C GLN A 144 -10.34 -4.97 20.72
N ALA A 145 -11.21 -4.89 21.73
CA ALA A 145 -12.05 -3.74 21.91
C ALA A 145 -11.17 -2.53 22.20
N CYS A 146 -11.34 -1.47 21.43
CA CYS A 146 -10.70 -0.18 21.66
C CYS A 146 -11.77 0.89 21.50
N ASN A 147 -11.82 1.86 22.38
CA ASN A 147 -12.79 2.94 22.28
C ASN A 147 -12.02 4.26 22.04
N CYS A 148 -11.40 4.36 20.88
CA CYS A 148 -10.47 5.43 20.57
C CYS A 148 -11.10 6.45 19.62
N LYS A 149 -10.86 7.74 19.83
CA LYS A 149 -11.12 8.74 18.81
C LYS A 149 -10.09 8.58 17.69
N ILE A 150 -10.58 8.62 16.47
CA ILE A 150 -9.79 8.62 15.26
C ILE A 150 -10.21 9.75 14.34
N VAL A 151 -9.33 10.09 13.42
CA VAL A 151 -9.63 10.92 12.28
C VAL A 151 -9.36 10.08 11.03
N TRP A 152 -10.33 10.05 10.11
CA TRP A 152 -10.14 9.41 8.83
C TRP A 152 -10.31 10.38 7.68
N ALA A 153 -9.72 10.09 6.55
CA ALA A 153 -9.87 10.80 5.28
C ALA A 153 -9.83 9.80 4.13
N TYR A 154 -10.47 10.11 3.01
CA TYR A 154 -10.14 9.41 1.78
C TYR A 154 -8.68 9.68 1.42
N PHE A 155 -8.00 8.65 0.96
CA PHE A 155 -6.58 8.67 0.70
C PHE A 155 -6.11 9.81 -0.25
N ASN A 156 -6.98 10.27 -1.13
CA ASN A 156 -6.73 11.33 -2.11
C ASN A 156 -7.47 12.65 -1.82
N LYS A 157 -7.99 12.85 -0.59
CA LYS A 157 -8.72 14.06 -0.19
C LYS A 157 -8.19 14.60 1.12
N ASN A 158 -8.06 15.93 1.20
CA ASN A 158 -7.60 16.61 2.42
C ASN A 158 -8.69 16.76 3.50
N ARG A 159 -9.94 16.39 3.20
CA ARG A 159 -11.04 16.50 4.17
C ARG A 159 -10.94 15.39 5.19
N GLN A 160 -10.75 15.76 6.45
CA GLN A 160 -10.68 14.86 7.58
C GLN A 160 -12.04 14.80 8.30
N VAL A 161 -12.43 13.61 8.73
CA VAL A 161 -13.68 13.34 9.44
C VAL A 161 -13.36 12.65 10.76
N SER A 162 -13.90 13.17 11.85
CA SER A 162 -13.78 12.54 13.17
C SER A 162 -14.67 11.32 13.27
N ALA A 163 -14.15 10.25 13.87
CA ALA A 163 -14.82 8.97 14.01
C ALA A 163 -14.39 8.29 15.31
N ARG A 164 -15.02 7.17 15.63
CA ARG A 164 -14.73 6.36 16.81
C ARG A 164 -14.41 4.93 16.40
N MET A 165 -13.18 4.49 16.68
CA MET A 165 -12.78 3.11 16.51
C MET A 165 -13.23 2.29 17.70
N LEU A 166 -13.97 1.22 17.46
CA LEU A 166 -14.55 0.36 18.51
C LEU A 166 -13.78 -0.95 18.69
N ASN A 167 -13.17 -1.45 17.65
CA ASN A 167 -12.27 -2.60 17.75
C ASN A 167 -11.23 -2.59 16.63
N CYS A 168 -10.11 -3.24 16.89
CA CYS A 168 -9.04 -3.42 15.93
C CYS A 168 -8.32 -4.77 16.14
N SER A 169 -7.62 -5.21 15.12
CA SER A 169 -6.70 -6.34 15.11
C SER A 169 -5.45 -5.95 14.30
N ARG A 170 -4.54 -6.88 14.08
CA ARG A 170 -3.38 -6.65 13.19
C ARG A 170 -3.78 -6.46 11.73
N VAL A 171 -4.96 -6.96 11.32
CA VAL A 171 -5.38 -6.98 9.91
C VAL A 171 -6.44 -5.95 9.56
N GLY A 172 -7.08 -5.31 10.54
CA GLY A 172 -8.11 -4.33 10.26
C GLY A 172 -8.81 -3.78 11.49
N CYS A 173 -9.75 -2.87 11.25
CA CYS A 173 -10.53 -2.22 12.30
C CYS A 173 -12.01 -2.10 11.95
N TYR A 174 -12.79 -1.84 12.98
CA TYR A 174 -14.16 -1.37 12.89
C TYR A 174 -14.27 -0.01 13.57
N PHE A 175 -14.87 0.94 12.88
CA PHE A 175 -15.14 2.27 13.42
C PHE A 175 -16.51 2.80 13.00
N GLU A 176 -17.03 3.72 13.79
CA GLU A 176 -18.27 4.44 13.50
C GLU A 176 -17.98 5.90 13.16
N THR A 177 -18.66 6.39 12.13
CA THR A 177 -18.44 7.72 11.54
C THR A 177 -19.78 8.37 11.17
N PRO A 178 -19.88 9.72 11.23
CA PRO A 178 -21.09 10.43 10.82
C PRO A 178 -21.29 10.48 9.30
N GLU A 179 -20.27 10.15 8.51
CA GLU A 179 -20.32 10.21 7.04
C GLU A 179 -20.25 8.84 6.42
N GLN A 180 -21.02 8.63 5.35
CA GLN A 180 -20.96 7.41 4.57
C GLN A 180 -19.60 7.25 3.89
N VAL A 181 -19.04 6.06 4.00
CA VAL A 181 -17.76 5.71 3.37
C VAL A 181 -18.00 4.75 2.21
N ILE A 182 -17.36 5.02 1.09
CA ILE A 182 -17.54 4.20 -0.13
C ILE A 182 -16.79 2.88 0.07
N THR A 183 -17.49 1.76 -0.05
CA THR A 183 -16.89 0.42 -0.03
C THR A 183 -15.90 0.26 -1.18
N GLY A 184 -14.76 -0.38 -0.94
CA GLY A 184 -13.64 -0.50 -1.88
C GLY A 184 -12.74 0.73 -1.95
N SER A 185 -13.08 1.83 -1.25
CA SER A 185 -12.19 3.00 -1.19
C SER A 185 -11.04 2.79 -0.22
N THR A 186 -9.93 3.46 -0.49
CA THR A 186 -8.79 3.55 0.43
C THR A 186 -8.95 4.78 1.32
N VAL A 187 -8.78 4.58 2.62
CA VAL A 187 -8.86 5.62 3.64
C VAL A 187 -7.58 5.66 4.48
N LEU A 188 -7.23 6.87 4.88
CA LEU A 188 -6.20 7.12 5.88
C LEU A 188 -6.88 7.19 7.24
N ILE A 189 -6.38 6.46 8.22
CA ILE A 189 -6.89 6.44 9.60
C ILE A 189 -5.77 6.90 10.52
N ARG A 190 -6.04 7.90 11.36
CA ARG A 190 -5.14 8.41 12.39
C ARG A 190 -5.79 8.31 13.75
N LEU A 191 -5.02 7.90 14.75
CA LEU A 191 -5.43 8.06 16.14
C LEU A 191 -5.42 9.55 16.53
N ASP A 192 -6.48 10.00 17.14
CA ASP A 192 -6.50 11.31 17.79
C ASP A 192 -5.79 11.21 19.14
N MET A 193 -4.53 11.63 19.16
CA MET A 193 -3.67 11.57 20.34
C MET A 193 -4.06 12.56 21.44
N SER A 194 -5.03 13.45 21.19
CA SER A 194 -5.43 14.51 22.13
C SER A 194 -6.09 13.99 23.44
N GLU A 195 -6.56 12.74 23.46
CA GLU A 195 -7.25 12.14 24.61
C GLU A 195 -6.57 10.87 25.18
N ILE A 196 -5.40 10.48 24.70
CA ILE A 196 -4.66 9.38 25.31
C ILE A 196 -3.97 9.90 26.56
N GLY A 197 -4.78 10.14 27.61
CA GLY A 197 -4.29 10.23 28.97
C GLY A 197 -3.64 8.90 29.36
N LEU A 198 -2.43 9.00 29.89
CA LEU A 198 -1.55 7.95 30.40
C LEU A 198 -2.27 6.93 31.33
N GLN A 199 -3.12 6.06 30.79
CA GLN A 199 -3.61 4.93 31.55
C GLN A 199 -3.65 3.67 30.65
N ASN A 200 -2.70 2.78 30.99
CA ASN A 200 -2.68 1.35 30.73
C ASN A 200 -2.45 0.81 29.31
N ASN A 201 -1.24 0.34 29.11
CA ASN A 201 -0.71 -0.93 28.52
C ASN A 201 -1.52 -1.77 27.50
N THR A 202 -2.62 -1.30 26.94
CA THR A 202 -3.36 -1.96 25.86
C THR A 202 -3.05 -1.38 24.46
N ALA A 203 -2.20 -0.37 24.38
CA ALA A 203 -1.85 0.34 23.15
C ALA A 203 -0.91 -0.45 22.19
N GLY A 204 -0.61 -1.70 22.48
CA GLY A 204 0.36 -2.50 21.69
C GLY A 204 -0.10 -2.86 20.28
N SER A 205 -1.37 -2.62 19.90
CA SER A 205 -1.90 -3.00 18.59
C SER A 205 -2.52 -1.86 17.78
N VAL A 206 -2.71 -0.67 18.37
CA VAL A 206 -3.27 0.49 17.64
C VAL A 206 -2.13 1.41 17.26
N ARG A 207 -1.74 1.39 16.00
CA ARG A 207 -0.67 2.26 15.48
C ARG A 207 -1.19 3.65 15.16
N SER A 208 -0.34 4.66 15.25
CA SER A 208 -0.72 6.08 15.14
C SER A 208 -1.30 6.45 13.76
N ASN A 209 -0.89 5.78 12.71
CA ASN A 209 -1.36 6.00 11.34
C ASN A 209 -1.54 4.67 10.62
N ALA A 210 -2.63 4.54 9.88
CA ALA A 210 -2.88 3.39 9.03
C ALA A 210 -3.51 3.80 7.70
N VAL A 211 -3.18 3.08 6.64
CA VAL A 211 -3.89 3.08 5.36
C VAL A 211 -4.74 1.82 5.32
N ALA A 212 -6.02 1.94 5.02
CA ALA A 212 -6.94 0.83 5.03
C ALA A 212 -7.90 0.86 3.83
N GLU A 213 -8.28 -0.31 3.35
CA GLU A 213 -9.34 -0.47 2.37
C GLU A 213 -10.66 -0.71 3.08
N VAL A 214 -11.70 0.01 2.70
CA VAL A 214 -13.06 -0.14 3.24
C VAL A 214 -13.68 -1.40 2.64
N LYS A 215 -13.94 -2.40 3.47
CA LYS A 215 -14.53 -3.67 3.05
C LYS A 215 -16.06 -3.65 3.06
N TRP A 216 -16.66 -2.90 3.97
CA TRP A 216 -18.09 -2.70 4.05
C TRP A 216 -18.42 -1.42 4.82
N CYS A 217 -19.60 -0.86 4.57
CA CYS A 217 -20.12 0.32 5.24
C CYS A 217 -21.65 0.19 5.37
N ASP A 218 -22.13 0.08 6.60
CA ASP A 218 -23.56 -0.11 6.93
C ASP A 218 -24.13 1.13 7.61
N ASN A 219 -25.41 1.43 7.34
CA ASN A 219 -26.12 2.54 7.97
C ASN A 219 -26.65 2.11 9.36
N LEU A 220 -26.27 2.84 10.38
CA LEU A 220 -26.65 2.63 11.79
C LEU A 220 -27.51 3.81 12.30
N ASN A 221 -28.68 4.05 11.70
CA ASN A 221 -29.69 5.03 12.14
C ASN A 221 -29.27 6.50 12.31
N ASN A 222 -28.06 6.91 12.25
CA ASN A 222 -27.54 8.30 12.24
C ASN A 222 -26.00 8.32 12.11
N GLN A 223 -25.43 7.16 12.01
CA GLN A 223 -24.00 6.95 11.83
C GLN A 223 -23.78 5.82 10.84
N TYR A 224 -22.55 5.63 10.42
CA TYR A 224 -22.16 4.55 9.55
C TYR A 224 -21.14 3.67 10.26
N GLY A 225 -21.40 2.36 10.31
CA GLY A 225 -20.44 1.36 10.73
C GLY A 225 -19.55 0.98 9.57
N VAL A 226 -18.25 1.03 9.74
CA VAL A 226 -17.26 0.79 8.70
C VAL A 226 -16.28 -0.28 9.11
N GLY A 227 -16.22 -1.36 8.35
CA GLY A 227 -15.17 -2.37 8.45
C GLY A 227 -14.07 -2.10 7.43
N ALA A 228 -12.85 -1.93 7.90
CA ALA A 228 -11.70 -1.66 7.06
C ALA A 228 -10.56 -2.65 7.32
N ARG A 229 -9.88 -3.05 6.24
CA ARG A 229 -8.68 -3.89 6.28
C ARG A 229 -7.45 -3.02 6.11
N TYR A 230 -6.48 -3.16 6.97
CA TYR A 230 -5.22 -2.43 6.85
C TYR A 230 -4.45 -2.89 5.61
N ILE A 231 -4.01 -1.92 4.80
CA ILE A 231 -3.07 -2.09 3.71
C ILE A 231 -1.66 -1.80 4.22
N PHE A 232 -1.53 -0.75 5.03
CA PHE A 232 -0.27 -0.31 5.62
C PHE A 232 -0.51 0.25 7.02
N GLN A 233 0.44 -0.02 7.93
CA GLN A 233 0.46 0.56 9.26
C GLN A 233 1.86 1.11 9.54
N ALA A 234 1.97 2.40 9.85
CA ALA A 234 3.22 2.98 10.34
C ALA A 234 3.48 2.55 11.81
N ASN A 235 4.71 2.24 12.11
CA ASN A 235 5.15 1.93 13.49
C ASN A 235 5.08 3.16 14.38
#